data_bbcc98be6aebb080b11fe93d501c424c
#
_entry.id   bbcc98be6aebb080b11fe93d501c424c
#
_cell.length_a   1.000
_cell.length_b   1.000
_cell.length_c   1.000
_cell.angle_alpha   90.00
_cell.angle_beta   90.00
_cell.angle_gamma   90.00
#
_symmetry.space_group_name_H-M   'P 1'
#
loop_
_entity.id
_entity.type
_entity.pdbx_description
1 polymer ?
#
loop_
_entity_poly.entity_id
_entity_poly.type
_entity_poly.pdbx_seq_one_letter_code
_entity_poly.pdbx_strand_id
1 'polypeptide(L)'
;SDDARLNDVHEAVTAVAEHVQEKLSATEQRLAEMETAFSALKQEVTDRADETSQAFTRLKNSLDSTESLTQQRRSKATGGGGDALMTNC
;
A
#
# COMPACT_ATOMS: atom_id res chain seq x y z
N SER A 1 -52.06 -16.06 -35.53
CA SER A 1 -52.04 -17.51 -35.23
C SER A 1 -51.14 -17.76 -33.99
N ASP A 2 -51.32 -18.88 -33.35
CA ASP A 2 -50.56 -19.25 -32.17
C ASP A 2 -49.07 -19.45 -32.50
N ASP A 3 -48.77 -19.94 -33.72
CA ASP A 3 -47.41 -20.12 -34.17
C ASP A 3 -46.68 -18.74 -34.33
N ALA A 4 -47.37 -17.75 -34.84
CA ALA A 4 -46.82 -16.39 -34.96
C ALA A 4 -46.56 -15.78 -33.59
N ARG A 5 -47.42 -15.99 -32.61
CA ARG A 5 -47.25 -15.56 -31.23
C ARG A 5 -46.07 -16.25 -30.57
N LEU A 6 -45.93 -17.55 -30.78
CA LEU A 6 -44.81 -18.30 -30.26
C LEU A 6 -43.48 -17.81 -30.83
N ASN A 7 -43.43 -17.49 -32.11
CA ASN A 7 -42.24 -16.90 -32.75
C ASN A 7 -41.89 -15.55 -32.15
N ASP A 8 -42.90 -14.68 -31.97
CA ASP A 8 -42.72 -13.36 -31.37
C ASP A 8 -42.17 -13.46 -29.94
N VAL A 9 -42.72 -14.40 -29.15
CA VAL A 9 -42.26 -14.64 -27.79
C VAL A 9 -40.82 -15.20 -27.80
N HIS A 10 -40.53 -16.13 -28.70
CA HIS A 10 -39.20 -16.69 -28.84
C HIS A 10 -38.16 -15.59 -29.21
N GLU A 11 -38.47 -14.75 -30.15
CA GLU A 11 -37.62 -13.62 -30.54
C GLU A 11 -37.40 -12.68 -29.38
N ALA A 12 -38.46 -12.35 -28.65
CA ALA A 12 -38.36 -11.47 -27.49
C ALA A 12 -37.50 -12.06 -26.39
N VAL A 13 -37.68 -13.35 -26.09
CA VAL A 13 -36.88 -14.05 -25.10
C VAL A 13 -35.41 -14.11 -25.53
N THR A 14 -35.15 -14.40 -26.79
CA THR A 14 -33.80 -14.45 -27.34
C THR A 14 -33.14 -13.08 -27.23
N ALA A 15 -33.85 -12.01 -27.59
CA ALA A 15 -33.32 -10.65 -27.49
C ALA A 15 -32.97 -10.29 -26.04
N VAL A 16 -33.84 -10.64 -25.09
CA VAL A 16 -33.58 -10.41 -23.67
C VAL A 16 -32.38 -11.24 -23.19
N ALA A 17 -32.30 -12.49 -23.59
CA ALA A 17 -31.19 -13.36 -23.22
C ALA A 17 -29.87 -12.82 -23.75
N GLU A 18 -29.82 -12.35 -25.00
CA GLU A 18 -28.62 -11.72 -25.57
C GLU A 18 -28.25 -10.45 -24.83
N HIS A 19 -29.23 -9.62 -24.50
CA HIS A 19 -29.00 -8.40 -23.74
C HIS A 19 -28.44 -8.69 -22.36
N VAL A 20 -29.00 -9.66 -21.66
CA VAL A 20 -28.50 -10.12 -20.34
C VAL A 20 -27.09 -10.63 -20.47
N GLN A 21 -26.81 -11.42 -21.51
CA GLN A 21 -25.47 -11.97 -21.73
C GLN A 21 -24.44 -10.85 -21.99
N GLU A 22 -24.80 -9.85 -22.78
CA GLU A 22 -23.93 -8.70 -23.00
C GLU A 22 -23.66 -7.92 -21.71
N LYS A 23 -24.70 -7.70 -20.92
CA LYS A 23 -24.59 -7.02 -19.63
C LYS A 23 -23.70 -7.80 -18.67
N LEU A 24 -23.91 -9.12 -18.62
CA LEU A 24 -23.13 -10.00 -17.76
C LEU A 24 -21.65 -9.98 -18.17
N SER A 25 -21.36 -10.09 -19.46
CA SER A 25 -19.99 -10.05 -19.98
C SER A 25 -19.32 -8.71 -19.65
N ALA A 26 -20.02 -7.60 -19.81
CA ALA A 26 -19.52 -6.27 -19.46
C ALA A 26 -19.21 -6.16 -17.97
N THR A 27 -20.10 -6.72 -17.14
CA THR A 27 -19.91 -6.71 -15.68
C THR A 27 -18.70 -7.57 -15.29
N GLU A 28 -18.55 -8.73 -15.90
CA GLU A 28 -17.41 -9.62 -15.66
C GLU A 28 -16.09 -8.94 -16.04
N GLN A 29 -16.10 -8.21 -17.16
CA GLN A 29 -14.92 -7.47 -17.60
C GLN A 29 -14.57 -6.35 -16.62
N ARG A 30 -15.56 -5.60 -16.14
CA ARG A 30 -15.35 -4.57 -15.13
C ARG A 30 -14.81 -5.15 -13.84
N LEU A 31 -15.34 -6.30 -13.44
CA LEU A 31 -14.86 -6.98 -12.25
C LEU A 31 -13.39 -7.39 -12.39
N ALA A 32 -13.01 -7.95 -13.55
CA ALA A 32 -11.63 -8.32 -13.83
C ALA A 32 -10.70 -7.10 -13.80
N GLU A 33 -11.13 -5.98 -14.38
CA GLU A 33 -10.39 -4.72 -14.35
C GLU A 33 -10.23 -4.20 -12.92
N MET A 34 -11.28 -4.29 -12.12
CA MET A 34 -11.24 -3.89 -10.71
C MET A 34 -10.30 -4.77 -9.91
N GLU A 35 -10.30 -6.08 -10.15
CA GLU A 35 -9.39 -7.01 -9.48
C GLU A 35 -7.94 -6.70 -9.81
N THR A 36 -7.66 -6.39 -11.07
CA THR A 36 -6.32 -5.99 -11.51
C THR A 36 -5.89 -4.69 -10.84
N ALA A 37 -6.76 -3.69 -10.85
CA ALA A 37 -6.49 -2.41 -10.21
C ALA A 37 -6.29 -2.55 -8.70
N PHE A 38 -7.09 -3.39 -8.07
CA PHE A 38 -6.96 -3.67 -6.63
C PHE A 38 -5.63 -4.34 -6.30
N SER A 39 -5.21 -5.32 -7.12
CA SER A 39 -3.92 -5.99 -6.94
C SER A 39 -2.75 -5.02 -7.09
N ALA A 40 -2.82 -4.13 -8.08
CA ALA A 40 -1.81 -3.10 -8.28
C ALA A 40 -1.75 -2.13 -7.10
N LEU A 41 -2.90 -1.70 -6.60
CA LEU A 41 -2.98 -0.81 -5.44
C LEU A 41 -2.43 -1.49 -4.20
N LYS A 42 -2.78 -2.74 -3.98
CA LYS A 42 -2.27 -3.53 -2.85
C LYS A 42 -0.74 -3.62 -2.90
N GLN A 43 -0.18 -3.87 -4.07
CA GLN A 43 1.27 -3.93 -4.26
C GLN A 43 1.92 -2.58 -3.97
N GLU A 44 1.33 -1.49 -4.47
CA GLU A 44 1.82 -0.13 -4.24
C GLU A 44 1.81 0.21 -2.75
N VAL A 45 0.74 -0.13 -2.05
CA VAL A 45 0.63 0.10 -0.60
C VAL A 45 1.70 -0.70 0.15
N THR A 46 1.92 -1.95 -0.24
CA THR A 46 2.96 -2.80 0.36
C THR A 46 4.34 -2.21 0.13
N ASP A 47 4.63 -1.78 -1.10
CA ASP A 47 5.93 -1.18 -1.44
C ASP A 47 6.17 0.10 -0.65
N ARG A 48 5.17 0.95 -0.50
CA ARG A 48 5.27 2.18 0.29
C ARG A 48 5.46 1.90 1.77
N ALA A 49 4.79 0.88 2.29
CA ALA A 49 4.98 0.46 3.67
C ALA A 49 6.41 -0.02 3.91
N ASP A 50 6.97 -0.79 2.98
CA ASP A 50 8.36 -1.26 3.05
C ASP A 50 9.35 -0.09 2.99
N GLU A 51 9.15 0.85 2.07
CA GLU A 51 9.97 2.05 1.95
C GLU A 51 9.94 2.89 3.22
N THR A 52 8.75 3.07 3.78
CA THR A 52 8.55 3.81 5.03
C THR A 52 9.26 3.12 6.18
N SER A 53 9.14 1.79 6.27
CA SER A 53 9.81 0.99 7.28
C SER A 53 11.32 1.09 7.18
N GLN A 54 11.87 1.02 5.96
CA GLN A 54 13.31 1.17 5.73
C GLN A 54 13.80 2.57 6.07
N ALA A 55 13.04 3.61 5.70
CA ALA A 55 13.37 4.99 6.02
C ALA A 55 13.37 5.21 7.53
N PHE A 56 12.40 4.65 8.23
CA PHE A 56 12.31 4.71 9.68
C PHE A 56 13.49 4.03 10.33
N THR A 57 13.88 2.85 9.84
CA THR A 57 15.04 2.11 10.35
C THR A 57 16.34 2.90 10.17
N ARG A 58 16.51 3.51 8.98
CA ARG A 58 17.69 4.37 8.71
C ARG A 58 17.74 5.58 9.63
N LEU A 59 16.59 6.20 9.85
CA LEU A 59 16.50 7.35 10.76
C LEU A 59 16.83 6.94 12.19
N LYS A 60 16.29 5.82 12.64
CA LYS A 60 16.57 5.27 13.97
C LYS A 60 18.04 4.98 14.13
N ASN A 61 18.68 4.34 13.15
CA ASN A 61 20.11 4.05 13.18
C ASN A 61 20.95 5.32 13.21
N SER A 62 20.55 6.35 12.46
CA SER A 62 21.20 7.65 12.49
C SER A 62 21.10 8.31 13.85
N LEU A 63 19.92 8.26 14.46
CA LEU A 63 19.70 8.81 15.80
C LEU A 63 20.54 8.07 16.83
N ASP A 64 20.57 6.75 16.78
CA ASP A 64 21.35 5.93 17.69
C ASP A 64 22.85 6.24 17.55
N SER A 65 23.35 6.40 16.32
CA SER A 65 24.74 6.79 16.07
C SER A 65 25.05 8.17 16.61
N THR A 66 24.16 9.15 16.39
CA THR A 66 24.30 10.51 16.90
C THR A 66 24.29 10.53 18.42
N GLU A 67 23.39 9.75 19.02
CA GLU A 67 23.30 9.63 20.46
C GLU A 67 24.56 9.03 21.04
N SER A 68 25.09 7.96 20.44
CA SER A 68 26.37 7.36 20.85
C SER A 68 27.51 8.34 20.78
N LEU A 69 27.63 9.11 19.70
CA LEU A 69 28.63 10.17 19.55
C LEU A 69 28.47 11.24 20.61
N THR A 70 27.26 11.64 20.87
CA THR A 70 26.95 12.66 21.89
C THR A 70 27.35 12.15 23.28
N GLN A 71 27.04 10.89 23.59
CA GLN A 71 27.41 10.29 24.85
C GLN A 71 28.94 10.16 24.99
N GLN A 72 29.64 9.77 23.93
CA GLN A 72 31.11 9.71 23.93
C GLN A 72 31.71 11.07 24.17
N ARG A 73 31.22 12.12 23.50
CA ARG A 73 31.68 13.49 23.68
C ARG A 73 31.39 13.99 25.08
N ARG A 74 30.20 13.71 25.59
CA ARG A 74 29.78 14.12 26.93
C ARG A 74 30.61 13.41 27.99
N SER A 75 30.80 12.12 27.84
CA SER A 75 31.61 11.31 28.75
C SER A 75 33.05 11.79 28.76
N LYS A 76 33.63 12.03 27.60
CA LYS A 76 35.01 12.51 27.45
C LYS A 76 35.18 13.93 28.01
N ALA A 77 34.23 14.81 27.72
CA ALA A 77 34.24 16.19 28.24
C ALA A 77 34.02 16.22 29.74
N THR A 78 33.08 15.44 30.25
CA THR A 78 32.80 15.36 31.69
C THR A 78 33.96 14.75 32.45
N GLY A 79 34.54 13.67 31.93
CA GLY A 79 35.71 13.05 32.54
C GLY A 79 36.93 13.96 32.58
N GLY A 80 37.27 14.54 31.42
CA GLY A 80 38.42 15.45 31.32
C GLY A 80 38.14 16.79 31.97
N GLY A 81 36.99 17.37 31.67
CA GLY A 81 36.61 18.70 32.20
C GLY A 81 36.32 18.68 33.70
N GLY A 82 35.65 17.60 34.15
CA GLY A 82 35.36 17.42 35.58
C GLY A 82 36.62 17.28 36.40
N ASP A 83 37.59 16.49 35.96
CA ASP A 83 38.85 16.34 36.60
C ASP A 83 39.65 17.63 36.62
N ALA A 84 39.64 18.37 35.54
CA ALA A 84 40.31 19.68 35.45
C ALA A 84 39.68 20.68 36.41
N LEU A 85 38.33 20.70 36.49
CA LEU A 85 37.62 21.53 37.44
C LEU A 85 37.91 21.20 38.89
N MET A 86 37.95 19.90 39.18
CA MET A 86 38.28 19.41 40.52
C MET A 86 39.72 19.72 40.90
N THR A 87 40.60 19.59 39.94
CA THR A 87 42.04 19.91 40.14
C THR A 87 42.26 21.37 40.40
N ASN A 88 41.46 22.24 39.76
CA ASN A 88 41.57 23.69 39.93
C ASN A 88 40.86 24.23 41.15
N CYS A 89 39.95 23.44 41.66
CA CYS A 89 39.24 23.78 42.91
C CYS A 89 40.01 23.27 44.14
#